data_0c4bd91ff5c5c7e2d2a194bde41e7609
#
_entry.id   0c4bd91ff5c5c7e2d2a194bde41e7609
#
_cell.length_a   1.000
_cell.length_b   1.000
_cell.length_c   1.000
_cell.angle_alpha   90.00
_cell.angle_beta   90.00
_cell.angle_gamma   90.00
#
_symmetry.space_group_name_H-M   'P 1'
#
loop_
_entity.id
_entity.type
_entity.pdbx_description
1 polymer ?
#
loop_
_entity_poly.entity_id
_entity_poly.type
_entity_poly.pdbx_seq_one_letter_code
_entity_poly.pdbx_strand_id
1 'polypeptide(L)'
;LHLSLRRQRQMCIRDSVWSAPAKRDIDLMDSPLKARFRYIFSFYGLIDLIAILPFYIQALFPGLDLRVLRALRLLRILKLNHYNSALDDLFGAILEEKKSFMTTLYIFSVAFVLSSSLIYYAEHKVQPEAFRSIPDAMYWAIITLTTVGYGDVSPITVFGKSIAAITAIFGVVVVALLTGIVANAFNKQMERRKIIFEDQVRDALLDGVLDSDEEASLDALRKKFGMSKSQADALIEHVKKLRDERK
;
A
#
# COMPACT_ATOMS: atom_id res chain seq x y z
N LEU A 1 18.47 30.31 14.74
CA LEU A 1 18.04 29.39 13.66
C LEU A 1 17.33 28.13 14.17
N HIS A 2 17.81 27.52 15.26
CA HIS A 2 17.25 26.28 15.80
C HIS A 2 15.82 26.44 16.42
N LEU A 3 15.50 27.59 16.97
CA LEU A 3 14.18 27.86 17.58
C LEU A 3 13.09 28.14 16.53
N SER A 4 13.44 28.77 15.42
CA SER A 4 12.51 29.03 14.31
C SER A 4 12.07 27.75 13.60
N LEU A 5 13.00 26.82 13.39
CA LEU A 5 12.72 25.50 12.81
C LEU A 5 11.87 24.60 13.75
N ARG A 6 12.00 24.76 15.07
CA ARG A 6 11.13 24.10 16.05
C ARG A 6 9.69 24.61 15.98
N ARG A 7 9.49 25.91 15.89
CA ARG A 7 8.15 26.52 15.76
C ARG A 7 7.47 26.12 14.45
N GLN A 8 8.18 26.11 13.33
CA GLN A 8 7.64 25.67 12.04
C GLN A 8 7.20 24.21 12.06
N ARG A 9 7.95 23.33 12.75
CA ARG A 9 7.61 21.88 12.82
C ARG A 9 6.36 21.61 13.66
N GLN A 10 6.16 22.34 14.76
CA GLN A 10 4.95 22.21 15.58
C GLN A 10 3.73 22.84 14.89
N MET A 11 3.94 23.91 14.13
CA MET A 11 2.90 24.56 13.33
C MET A 11 2.30 23.62 12.29
N CYS A 12 3.12 22.87 11.55
CA CYS A 12 2.60 21.98 10.49
C CYS A 12 1.63 20.91 10.99
N ILE A 13 1.84 20.35 12.19
CA ILE A 13 0.93 19.31 12.73
C ILE A 13 -0.29 19.94 13.37
N ARG A 14 -0.07 20.96 14.19
CA ARG A 14 -1.15 21.74 14.76
C ARG A 14 -2.07 22.22 13.64
N ASP A 15 -1.53 22.78 12.57
CA ASP A 15 -2.29 23.32 11.46
C ASP A 15 -3.00 22.20 10.69
N SER A 16 -2.39 21.02 10.50
CA SER A 16 -3.05 19.87 9.85
C SER A 16 -4.20 19.31 10.69
N VAL A 17 -4.03 19.16 11.99
CA VAL A 17 -5.09 18.70 12.91
C VAL A 17 -6.19 19.76 13.09
N TRP A 18 -5.81 21.05 13.14
CA TRP A 18 -6.78 22.15 13.25
C TRP A 18 -7.53 22.39 11.94
N SER A 19 -6.89 22.22 10.78
CA SER A 19 -7.53 22.37 9.47
C SER A 19 -8.28 21.13 9.01
N ALA A 20 -8.17 19.99 9.71
CA ALA A 20 -8.87 18.75 9.37
C ALA A 20 -10.39 18.94 9.17
N PRO A 21 -11.12 19.72 10.01
CA PRO A 21 -12.55 19.97 9.78
C PRO A 21 -12.86 20.84 8.56
N ALA A 22 -11.88 21.61 8.05
CA ALA A 22 -12.06 22.52 6.91
C ALA A 22 -11.77 21.84 5.56
N LYS A 23 -11.26 20.61 5.54
CA LYS A 23 -11.06 19.85 4.30
C LYS A 23 -12.41 19.35 3.78
N ARG A 24 -12.73 19.71 2.54
CA ARG A 24 -14.02 19.44 1.86
C ARG A 24 -14.43 17.97 1.74
N ASP A 25 -13.51 17.02 2.02
CA ASP A 25 -13.76 15.58 1.88
C ASP A 25 -14.26 14.90 3.16
N ILE A 26 -14.53 15.67 4.21
CA ILE A 26 -15.10 15.16 5.46
C ILE A 26 -16.59 15.51 5.45
N ASP A 27 -17.46 14.49 5.49
CA ASP A 27 -18.91 14.65 5.54
C ASP A 27 -19.33 15.77 6.48
N LEU A 28 -20.14 16.70 5.98
CA LEU A 28 -20.62 17.92 6.65
C LEU A 28 -21.36 17.65 7.97
N MET A 29 -21.62 16.38 8.33
CA MET A 29 -22.32 15.96 9.54
C MET A 29 -21.43 15.51 10.70
N ASP A 30 -20.11 15.46 10.54
CA ASP A 30 -19.24 15.04 11.63
C ASP A 30 -18.87 16.20 12.55
N SER A 31 -18.97 15.96 13.87
CA SER A 31 -18.50 16.94 14.86
C SER A 31 -16.99 17.19 14.67
N PRO A 32 -16.50 18.43 14.91
CA PRO A 32 -15.09 18.79 14.66
C PRO A 32 -14.10 17.93 15.47
N LEU A 33 -14.53 17.36 16.60
CA LEU A 33 -13.72 16.43 17.39
C LEU A 33 -13.55 15.08 16.69
N LYS A 34 -14.63 14.51 16.12
CA LYS A 34 -14.56 13.25 15.36
C LYS A 34 -13.67 13.38 14.14
N ALA A 35 -13.74 14.50 13.42
CA ALA A 35 -12.89 14.78 12.27
C ALA A 35 -11.40 14.82 12.66
N ARG A 36 -11.05 15.41 13.80
CA ARG A 36 -9.67 15.44 14.31
C ARG A 36 -9.18 14.07 14.72
N PHE A 37 -9.99 13.27 15.44
CA PHE A 37 -9.64 11.90 15.79
C PHE A 37 -9.45 11.05 14.55
N ARG A 38 -10.34 11.15 13.55
CA ARG A 38 -10.20 10.45 12.28
C ARG A 38 -8.90 10.81 11.54
N TYR A 39 -8.49 12.09 11.58
CA TYR A 39 -7.23 12.54 11.00
C TYR A 39 -6.02 11.97 11.74
N ILE A 40 -6.01 11.97 13.08
CA ILE A 40 -4.90 11.43 13.89
C ILE A 40 -4.68 9.94 13.62
N PHE A 41 -5.77 9.17 13.45
CA PHE A 41 -5.73 7.75 13.10
C PHE A 41 -5.69 7.47 11.60
N SER A 42 -5.65 8.50 10.75
CA SER A 42 -5.42 8.33 9.32
C SER A 42 -3.96 7.96 9.04
N PHE A 43 -3.70 7.35 7.88
CA PHE A 43 -2.35 7.00 7.44
C PHE A 43 -1.37 8.18 7.54
N TYR A 44 -1.79 9.37 7.10
CA TYR A 44 -0.97 10.58 7.15
C TYR A 44 -0.78 11.12 8.57
N GLY A 45 -1.81 11.04 9.41
CA GLY A 45 -1.71 11.40 10.82
C GLY A 45 -0.77 10.48 11.61
N LEU A 46 -0.79 9.18 11.29
CA LEU A 46 0.11 8.19 11.89
C LEU A 46 1.57 8.43 11.50
N ILE A 47 1.85 8.75 10.23
CA ILE A 47 3.20 9.13 9.77
C ILE A 47 3.71 10.35 10.54
N ASP A 48 2.86 11.35 10.73
CA ASP A 48 3.21 12.53 11.53
C ASP A 48 3.52 12.18 12.97
N LEU A 49 2.69 11.35 13.58
CA LEU A 49 2.88 10.90 14.96
C LEU A 49 4.21 10.14 15.11
N ILE A 50 4.47 9.16 14.24
CA ILE A 50 5.72 8.37 14.25
C ILE A 50 6.94 9.27 14.03
N ALA A 51 6.85 10.25 13.13
CA ALA A 51 7.97 11.15 12.85
C ALA A 51 8.31 12.09 14.01
N ILE A 52 7.40 12.32 14.96
CA ILE A 52 7.60 13.17 16.13
C ILE A 52 7.89 12.37 17.39
N LEU A 53 7.39 11.12 17.44
CA LEU A 53 7.52 10.21 18.58
C LEU A 53 8.94 10.18 19.17
N PRO A 54 10.03 10.07 18.36
CA PRO A 54 11.41 10.06 18.89
C PRO A 54 11.78 11.31 19.70
N PHE A 55 11.19 12.45 19.38
CA PHE A 55 11.46 13.69 20.10
C PHE A 55 10.83 13.66 21.52
N TYR A 56 9.60 13.19 21.63
CA TYR A 56 8.92 13.09 22.92
C TYR A 56 9.50 11.99 23.81
N ILE A 57 9.85 10.84 23.21
CA ILE A 57 10.52 9.75 23.95
C ILE A 57 11.87 10.22 24.49
N GLN A 58 12.66 10.95 23.71
CA GLN A 58 13.95 11.49 24.16
C GLN A 58 13.79 12.54 25.27
N ALA A 59 12.69 13.30 25.24
CA ALA A 59 12.41 14.28 26.30
C ALA A 59 11.99 13.61 27.62
N LEU A 60 11.27 12.47 27.53
CA LEU A 60 10.78 11.71 28.70
C LEU A 60 11.86 10.78 29.28
N PHE A 61 12.76 10.25 28.43
CA PHE A 61 13.80 9.29 28.79
C PHE A 61 15.17 9.78 28.28
N PRO A 62 15.86 10.72 28.96
CA PRO A 62 17.11 11.32 28.50
C PRO A 62 18.28 10.34 28.36
N GLY A 63 18.21 9.16 29.00
CA GLY A 63 19.26 8.13 28.98
C GLY A 63 19.22 7.15 27.79
N LEU A 64 18.17 7.20 26.97
CA LEU A 64 18.03 6.30 25.81
C LEU A 64 18.73 6.89 24.58
N ASP A 65 19.67 6.12 23.98
CA ASP A 65 20.27 6.50 22.70
C ASP A 65 19.31 6.24 21.54
N LEU A 66 18.47 7.22 21.25
CA LEU A 66 17.44 7.17 20.22
C LEU A 66 17.95 7.68 18.85
N ARG A 67 19.29 7.64 18.61
CA ARG A 67 19.85 8.10 17.32
C ARG A 67 19.24 7.40 16.14
N VAL A 68 19.01 6.09 16.24
CA VAL A 68 18.37 5.27 15.19
C VAL A 68 16.95 5.74 14.89
N LEU A 69 16.17 6.11 15.93
CA LEU A 69 14.82 6.61 15.74
C LEU A 69 14.75 7.96 15.00
N ARG A 70 15.88 8.68 14.92
CA ARG A 70 15.94 9.90 14.10
C ARG A 70 15.74 9.61 12.60
N ALA A 71 16.08 8.37 12.15
CA ALA A 71 15.82 7.91 10.80
C ALA A 71 14.31 7.85 10.47
N LEU A 72 13.43 7.64 11.47
CA LEU A 72 11.98 7.69 11.28
C LEU A 72 11.48 9.06 10.79
N ARG A 73 12.29 10.13 10.92
CA ARG A 73 11.97 11.43 10.33
C ARG A 73 11.95 11.39 8.80
N LEU A 74 12.64 10.42 8.18
CA LEU A 74 12.63 10.21 6.73
C LEU A 74 11.25 9.77 6.22
N LEU A 75 10.41 9.16 7.08
CA LEU A 75 9.03 8.83 6.74
C LEU A 75 8.19 10.04 6.32
N ARG A 76 8.66 11.28 6.63
CA ARG A 76 8.01 12.49 6.11
C ARG A 76 8.05 12.60 4.59
N ILE A 77 8.97 11.90 3.91
CA ILE A 77 9.00 11.83 2.45
C ILE A 77 7.69 11.23 1.93
N LEU A 78 7.07 10.30 2.67
CA LEU A 78 5.77 9.73 2.32
C LEU A 78 4.63 10.77 2.29
N LYS A 79 4.82 11.94 2.92
CA LYS A 79 3.88 13.07 2.82
C LYS A 79 3.88 13.77 1.46
N LEU A 80 4.98 13.69 0.72
CA LEU A 80 5.05 14.25 -0.65
C LEU A 80 4.03 13.56 -1.57
N ASN A 81 3.56 12.41 -1.17
CA ASN A 81 2.56 11.64 -1.88
C ASN A 81 1.14 12.26 -1.87
N HIS A 82 0.88 13.25 -1.04
CA HIS A 82 -0.39 13.99 -1.06
C HIS A 82 -0.67 14.70 -2.39
N TYR A 83 0.34 14.83 -3.24
CA TYR A 83 0.26 15.37 -4.61
C TYR A 83 0.11 14.28 -5.68
N ASN A 84 0.13 12.98 -5.30
CA ASN A 84 0.12 11.89 -6.28
C ASN A 84 -0.98 10.89 -5.91
N SER A 85 -2.09 10.92 -6.65
CA SER A 85 -3.23 10.02 -6.48
C SER A 85 -2.88 8.53 -6.68
N ALA A 86 -1.71 8.23 -7.27
CA ALA A 86 -1.31 6.87 -7.63
C ALA A 86 -1.17 5.92 -6.41
N LEU A 87 -0.70 6.41 -5.25
CA LEU A 87 -0.64 5.55 -4.06
C LEU A 87 -2.01 5.38 -3.40
N ASP A 88 -2.84 6.41 -3.40
CA ASP A 88 -4.22 6.29 -2.89
C ASP A 88 -4.99 5.29 -3.74
N ASP A 89 -4.76 5.29 -5.05
CA ASP A 89 -5.32 4.33 -5.99
C ASP A 89 -4.82 2.90 -5.73
N LEU A 90 -3.52 2.74 -5.47
CA LEU A 90 -2.92 1.45 -5.14
C LEU A 90 -3.49 0.90 -3.83
N PHE A 91 -3.57 1.73 -2.79
CA PHE A 91 -4.16 1.32 -1.51
C PHE A 91 -5.66 1.02 -1.66
N GLY A 92 -6.40 1.83 -2.43
CA GLY A 92 -7.79 1.57 -2.76
C GLY A 92 -7.98 0.22 -3.45
N ALA A 93 -7.17 -0.07 -4.45
CA ALA A 93 -7.19 -1.34 -5.17
C ALA A 93 -6.91 -2.55 -4.25
N ILE A 94 -5.90 -2.44 -3.37
CA ILE A 94 -5.58 -3.51 -2.39
C ILE A 94 -6.73 -3.71 -1.40
N LEU A 95 -7.37 -2.63 -0.94
CA LEU A 95 -8.49 -2.70 -0.01
C LEU A 95 -9.74 -3.35 -0.65
N GLU A 96 -9.96 -3.17 -1.93
CA GLU A 96 -11.03 -3.85 -2.67
C GLU A 96 -10.81 -5.36 -2.73
N GLU A 97 -9.56 -5.81 -2.92
CA GLU A 97 -9.18 -7.23 -2.98
C GLU A 97 -8.75 -7.80 -1.61
N LYS A 98 -9.13 -7.14 -0.50
CA LYS A 98 -8.71 -7.53 0.86
C LYS A 98 -8.99 -8.99 1.19
N LYS A 99 -10.07 -9.58 0.67
CA LYS A 99 -10.40 -11.00 0.91
C LYS A 99 -9.35 -11.93 0.30
N SER A 100 -9.01 -11.72 -0.97
CA SER A 100 -8.00 -12.50 -1.68
C SER A 100 -6.63 -12.34 -1.04
N PHE A 101 -6.29 -11.10 -0.66
CA PHE A 101 -5.04 -10.78 0.01
C PHE A 101 -4.94 -11.47 1.39
N MET A 102 -5.99 -11.40 2.21
CA MET A 102 -6.03 -12.04 3.53
C MET A 102 -5.99 -13.56 3.42
N THR A 103 -6.66 -14.16 2.42
CA THR A 103 -6.60 -15.59 2.18
C THR A 103 -5.17 -16.02 1.84
N THR A 104 -4.49 -15.31 0.96
CA THR A 104 -3.09 -15.63 0.59
C THR A 104 -2.15 -15.45 1.78
N LEU A 105 -2.34 -14.41 2.58
CA LEU A 105 -1.55 -14.18 3.80
C LEU A 105 -1.79 -15.27 4.84
N TYR A 106 -3.03 -15.75 4.98
CA TYR A 106 -3.33 -16.89 5.84
C TYR A 106 -2.63 -18.17 5.38
N ILE A 107 -2.71 -18.49 4.08
CA ILE A 107 -2.01 -19.65 3.51
C ILE A 107 -0.50 -19.52 3.72
N PHE A 108 0.07 -18.36 3.48
CA PHE A 108 1.49 -18.06 3.74
C PHE A 108 1.84 -18.31 5.21
N SER A 109 1.03 -17.82 6.15
CA SER A 109 1.26 -17.97 7.58
C SER A 109 1.23 -19.44 8.01
N VAL A 110 0.29 -20.22 7.49
CA VAL A 110 0.22 -21.67 7.74
C VAL A 110 1.47 -22.37 7.20
N ALA A 111 1.84 -22.10 5.95
CA ALA A 111 3.03 -22.69 5.35
C ALA A 111 4.32 -22.28 6.09
N PHE A 112 4.40 -21.04 6.53
CA PHE A 112 5.51 -20.51 7.31
C PHE A 112 5.70 -21.26 8.64
N VAL A 113 4.62 -21.44 9.42
CA VAL A 113 4.66 -22.16 10.69
C VAL A 113 4.96 -23.64 10.48
N LEU A 114 4.32 -24.27 9.48
CA LEU A 114 4.57 -25.68 9.15
C LEU A 114 6.00 -25.93 8.71
N SER A 115 6.52 -25.13 7.75
CA SER A 115 7.90 -25.25 7.28
C SER A 115 8.91 -25.05 8.40
N SER A 116 8.69 -24.06 9.28
CA SER A 116 9.55 -23.80 10.44
C SER A 116 9.57 -24.98 11.40
N SER A 117 8.41 -25.55 11.71
CA SER A 117 8.30 -26.67 12.64
C SER A 117 8.91 -27.94 12.06
N LEU A 118 8.65 -28.23 10.78
CA LEU A 118 9.18 -29.42 10.11
C LEU A 118 10.69 -29.37 9.96
N ILE A 119 11.26 -28.20 9.58
CA ILE A 119 12.69 -28.08 9.43
C ILE A 119 13.42 -28.14 10.78
N TYR A 120 12.83 -27.53 11.82
CA TYR A 120 13.33 -27.66 13.18
C TYR A 120 13.42 -29.15 13.59
N TYR A 121 12.33 -29.88 13.39
CA TYR A 121 12.33 -31.31 13.72
C TYR A 121 13.35 -32.14 12.93
N ALA A 122 13.57 -31.79 11.67
CA ALA A 122 14.50 -32.51 10.79
C ALA A 122 15.99 -32.22 11.12
N GLU A 123 16.31 -30.98 11.49
CA GLU A 123 17.70 -30.51 11.55
C GLU A 123 18.24 -30.27 12.98
N HIS A 124 17.36 -30.03 13.96
CA HIS A 124 17.79 -29.66 15.32
C HIS A 124 18.80 -30.64 15.95
N LYS A 125 18.62 -31.94 15.74
CA LYS A 125 19.53 -32.95 16.30
C LYS A 125 20.90 -32.99 15.62
N VAL A 126 20.96 -32.59 14.34
CA VAL A 126 22.18 -32.66 13.51
C VAL A 126 22.88 -31.31 13.48
N GLN A 127 22.11 -30.22 13.53
CA GLN A 127 22.60 -28.84 13.51
C GLN A 127 22.01 -28.03 14.69
N PRO A 128 22.35 -28.35 15.94
CA PRO A 128 21.77 -27.69 17.12
C PRO A 128 22.15 -26.21 17.21
N GLU A 129 23.24 -25.78 16.57
CA GLU A 129 23.64 -24.36 16.55
C GLU A 129 22.84 -23.54 15.54
N ALA A 130 22.50 -24.10 14.39
CA ALA A 130 21.75 -23.43 13.34
C ALA A 130 20.23 -23.43 13.58
N PHE A 131 19.71 -24.54 14.12
CA PHE A 131 18.28 -24.73 14.39
C PHE A 131 18.05 -24.99 15.89
N ARG A 132 18.46 -24.03 16.75
CA ARG A 132 18.37 -24.15 18.22
C ARG A 132 16.93 -24.21 18.69
N SER A 133 16.05 -23.46 18.05
CA SER A 133 14.66 -23.27 18.43
C SER A 133 13.77 -23.11 17.20
N ILE A 134 12.44 -23.21 17.39
CA ILE A 134 11.48 -22.92 16.33
C ILE A 134 11.64 -21.49 15.80
N PRO A 135 11.83 -20.42 16.61
CA PRO A 135 12.12 -19.10 16.12
C PRO A 135 13.35 -18.99 15.21
N ASP A 136 14.44 -19.74 15.51
CA ASP A 136 15.60 -19.79 14.61
C ASP A 136 15.24 -20.46 13.27
N ALA A 137 14.45 -21.53 13.31
CA ALA A 137 13.92 -22.18 12.12
C ALA A 137 12.96 -21.28 11.32
N MET A 138 12.21 -20.40 12.01
CA MET A 138 11.35 -19.39 11.37
C MET A 138 12.16 -18.40 10.54
N TYR A 139 13.35 -18.01 11.01
CA TYR A 139 14.24 -17.18 10.19
C TYR A 139 14.57 -17.84 8.86
N TRP A 140 14.99 -19.12 8.88
CA TRP A 140 15.24 -19.88 7.66
C TRP A 140 14.00 -19.99 6.78
N ALA A 141 12.86 -20.29 7.37
CA ALA A 141 11.61 -20.46 6.63
C ALA A 141 11.16 -19.17 5.93
N ILE A 142 11.28 -18.02 6.60
CA ILE A 142 10.88 -16.74 6.00
C ILE A 142 11.77 -16.37 4.82
N ILE A 143 13.11 -16.49 4.93
CA ILE A 143 14.02 -16.16 3.84
C ILE A 143 13.89 -17.13 2.66
N THR A 144 13.48 -18.38 2.91
CA THR A 144 13.23 -19.37 1.86
C THR A 144 11.89 -19.13 1.17
N LEU A 145 10.80 -18.95 1.92
CA LEU A 145 9.46 -18.66 1.37
C LEU A 145 9.41 -17.34 0.61
N THR A 146 10.15 -16.33 1.05
CA THR A 146 10.26 -15.04 0.34
C THR A 146 11.28 -15.05 -0.80
N THR A 147 11.89 -16.20 -1.08
CA THR A 147 12.89 -16.39 -2.16
C THR A 147 14.16 -15.55 -2.01
N VAL A 148 14.46 -15.04 -0.81
CA VAL A 148 15.70 -14.29 -0.51
C VAL A 148 16.89 -15.22 -0.44
N GLY A 149 16.81 -16.28 0.38
CA GLY A 149 17.77 -17.39 0.43
C GLY A 149 19.22 -16.97 0.65
N TYR A 150 19.55 -16.30 1.76
CA TYR A 150 20.93 -15.87 2.05
C TYR A 150 21.94 -17.04 2.09
N GLY A 151 21.48 -18.26 2.42
CA GLY A 151 22.33 -19.44 2.48
C GLY A 151 23.23 -19.54 3.72
N ASP A 152 23.07 -18.65 4.67
CA ASP A 152 23.76 -18.64 5.98
C ASP A 152 23.30 -19.79 6.87
N VAL A 153 22.04 -20.18 6.75
CA VAL A 153 21.44 -21.37 7.38
C VAL A 153 20.78 -22.21 6.29
N SER A 154 21.11 -23.50 6.24
CA SER A 154 20.52 -24.42 5.27
C SER A 154 20.46 -25.85 5.82
N PRO A 155 19.43 -26.65 5.44
CA PRO A 155 19.33 -28.04 5.87
C PRO A 155 20.41 -28.90 5.23
N ILE A 156 20.98 -29.83 6.01
CA ILE A 156 22.01 -30.78 5.56
C ILE A 156 21.48 -32.21 5.46
N THR A 157 20.45 -32.57 6.24
CA THR A 157 19.88 -33.91 6.21
C THR A 157 19.08 -34.13 4.89
N VAL A 158 18.97 -35.37 4.45
CA VAL A 158 18.18 -35.70 3.26
C VAL A 158 16.71 -35.30 3.45
N PHE A 159 16.18 -35.57 4.67
CA PHE A 159 14.79 -35.21 4.99
C PHE A 159 14.60 -33.69 5.05
N GLY A 160 15.53 -32.95 5.66
CA GLY A 160 15.49 -31.48 5.70
C GLY A 160 15.59 -30.87 4.30
N LYS A 161 16.44 -31.40 3.40
CA LYS A 161 16.53 -30.97 2.02
C LYS A 161 15.24 -31.18 1.24
N SER A 162 14.53 -32.28 1.50
CA SER A 162 13.22 -32.55 0.88
C SER A 162 12.18 -31.53 1.35
N ILE A 163 12.14 -31.22 2.64
CA ILE A 163 11.27 -30.17 3.20
C ILE A 163 11.63 -28.81 2.57
N ALA A 164 12.92 -28.50 2.44
CA ALA A 164 13.38 -27.24 1.84
C ALA A 164 12.92 -27.09 0.39
N ALA A 165 13.03 -28.15 -0.41
CA ALA A 165 12.59 -28.13 -1.81
C ALA A 165 11.07 -27.85 -1.91
N ILE A 166 10.26 -28.51 -1.09
CA ILE A 166 8.81 -28.28 -1.05
C ILE A 166 8.51 -26.84 -0.60
N THR A 167 9.18 -26.37 0.46
CA THR A 167 9.02 -25.01 0.99
C THR A 167 9.40 -23.95 -0.07
N ALA A 168 10.48 -24.17 -0.80
CA ALA A 168 10.92 -23.25 -1.85
C ALA A 168 9.90 -23.15 -2.99
N ILE A 169 9.38 -24.29 -3.49
CA ILE A 169 8.34 -24.31 -4.50
C ILE A 169 7.10 -23.58 -4.02
N PHE A 170 6.68 -23.84 -2.78
CA PHE A 170 5.52 -23.19 -2.19
C PHE A 170 5.72 -21.67 -2.04
N GLY A 171 6.92 -21.25 -1.65
CA GLY A 171 7.30 -19.84 -1.57
C GLY A 171 7.12 -19.11 -2.91
N VAL A 172 7.61 -19.69 -3.99
CA VAL A 172 7.45 -19.13 -5.36
C VAL A 172 5.96 -18.98 -5.71
N VAL A 173 5.14 -19.99 -5.41
CA VAL A 173 3.69 -19.96 -5.68
C VAL A 173 3.00 -18.83 -4.90
N VAL A 174 3.31 -18.67 -3.62
CA VAL A 174 2.68 -17.64 -2.78
C VAL A 174 3.09 -16.22 -3.22
N VAL A 175 4.37 -16.00 -3.55
CA VAL A 175 4.84 -14.70 -4.07
C VAL A 175 4.16 -14.38 -5.40
N ALA A 176 4.03 -15.37 -6.29
CA ALA A 176 3.32 -15.20 -7.55
C ALA A 176 1.84 -14.86 -7.36
N LEU A 177 1.15 -15.51 -6.41
CA LEU A 177 -0.24 -15.20 -6.06
C LEU A 177 -0.39 -13.76 -5.54
N LEU A 178 0.47 -13.32 -4.62
CA LEU A 178 0.44 -11.94 -4.10
C LEU A 178 0.64 -10.93 -5.22
N THR A 179 1.63 -11.14 -6.07
CA THR A 179 1.89 -10.26 -7.22
C THR A 179 0.70 -10.22 -8.17
N GLY A 180 0.10 -11.39 -8.46
CA GLY A 180 -1.08 -11.50 -9.31
C GLY A 180 -2.30 -10.77 -8.74
N ILE A 181 -2.54 -10.86 -7.44
CA ILE A 181 -3.64 -10.14 -6.77
C ILE A 181 -3.46 -8.64 -6.88
N VAL A 182 -2.24 -8.13 -6.62
CA VAL A 182 -1.94 -6.69 -6.72
C VAL A 182 -2.09 -6.20 -8.17
N ALA A 183 -1.56 -6.93 -9.14
CA ALA A 183 -1.68 -6.59 -10.55
C ALA A 183 -3.15 -6.58 -11.01
N ASN A 184 -3.94 -7.58 -10.61
CA ASN A 184 -5.37 -7.66 -10.94
C ASN A 184 -6.17 -6.51 -10.29
N ALA A 185 -5.88 -6.19 -9.03
CA ALA A 185 -6.51 -5.07 -8.33
C ALA A 185 -6.26 -3.74 -9.05
N PHE A 186 -5.02 -3.50 -9.48
CA PHE A 186 -4.66 -2.32 -10.26
C PHE A 186 -5.36 -2.27 -11.62
N ASN A 187 -5.39 -3.39 -12.34
CA ASN A 187 -6.09 -3.47 -13.63
C ASN A 187 -7.59 -3.18 -13.51
N LYS A 188 -8.26 -3.73 -12.48
CA LYS A 188 -9.66 -3.44 -12.19
C LYS A 188 -9.91 -1.96 -11.92
N GLN A 189 -9.02 -1.32 -11.19
CA GLN A 189 -9.12 0.11 -10.89
C GLN A 189 -9.00 0.95 -12.17
N MET A 190 -8.07 0.60 -13.04
CA MET A 190 -7.91 1.26 -14.34
C MET A 190 -9.13 1.05 -15.25
N GLU A 191 -9.68 -0.16 -15.27
CA GLU A 191 -10.88 -0.50 -16.03
C GLU A 191 -12.12 0.29 -15.55
N ARG A 192 -12.32 0.39 -14.23
CA ARG A 192 -13.38 1.23 -13.66
C ARG A 192 -13.30 2.69 -14.08
N ARG A 193 -12.08 3.27 -14.05
CA ARG A 193 -11.90 4.66 -14.51
C ARG A 193 -12.29 4.82 -15.97
N LYS A 194 -11.95 3.84 -16.78
CA LYS A 194 -12.30 3.79 -18.19
C LYS A 194 -13.80 3.78 -18.40
N ILE A 195 -14.50 2.88 -17.71
CA ILE A 195 -15.98 2.77 -17.76
C ILE A 195 -16.64 4.06 -17.33
N ILE A 196 -16.19 4.67 -16.19
CA ILE A 196 -16.76 5.94 -15.71
C ILE A 196 -16.52 7.06 -16.73
N PHE A 197 -15.34 7.10 -17.35
CA PHE A 197 -15.04 8.10 -18.38
C PHE A 197 -15.90 7.89 -19.63
N GLU A 198 -16.07 6.66 -20.09
CA GLU A 198 -16.94 6.30 -21.23
C GLU A 198 -18.40 6.66 -20.98
N ASP A 199 -18.93 6.43 -19.76
CA ASP A 199 -20.29 6.81 -19.40
C ASP A 199 -20.47 8.34 -19.43
N GLN A 200 -19.52 9.11 -18.89
CA GLN A 200 -19.55 10.57 -18.96
C GLN A 200 -19.46 11.09 -20.40
N VAL A 201 -18.62 10.46 -21.25
CA VAL A 201 -18.57 10.79 -22.69
C VAL A 201 -19.89 10.48 -23.38
N ARG A 202 -20.53 9.36 -23.01
CA ARG A 202 -21.84 8.99 -23.57
C ARG A 202 -22.91 9.98 -23.19
N ASP A 203 -22.94 10.40 -21.92
CA ASP A 203 -23.88 11.41 -21.44
C ASP A 203 -23.67 12.76 -22.12
N ALA A 204 -22.43 13.20 -22.26
CA ALA A 204 -22.07 14.44 -22.96
C ALA A 204 -22.38 14.38 -24.48
N LEU A 205 -22.45 13.21 -25.07
CA LEU A 205 -22.77 13.04 -26.49
C LEU A 205 -24.28 12.77 -26.74
N LEU A 206 -25.17 12.92 -25.76
CA LEU A 206 -26.60 12.65 -25.95
C LEU A 206 -27.24 13.52 -27.04
N ASP A 207 -26.90 14.80 -27.10
CA ASP A 207 -27.37 15.74 -28.15
C ASP A 207 -26.55 15.68 -29.44
N GLY A 208 -25.38 15.02 -29.40
CA GLY A 208 -24.52 14.77 -30.56
C GLY A 208 -23.39 15.74 -30.79
N VAL A 209 -23.26 16.77 -29.99
CA VAL A 209 -22.21 17.80 -30.05
C VAL A 209 -21.60 17.96 -28.68
N LEU A 210 -20.29 17.93 -28.57
CA LEU A 210 -19.60 18.28 -27.31
C LEU A 210 -19.56 19.81 -27.18
N ASP A 211 -20.27 20.33 -26.17
CA ASP A 211 -20.20 21.75 -25.83
C ASP A 211 -18.89 22.06 -25.07
N SER A 212 -18.51 23.35 -25.06
CA SER A 212 -17.26 23.80 -24.41
C SER A 212 -17.20 23.47 -22.91
N ASP A 213 -18.34 23.48 -22.20
CA ASP A 213 -18.43 23.16 -20.79
C ASP A 213 -18.30 21.65 -20.53
N GLU A 214 -18.81 20.83 -21.45
CA GLU A 214 -18.67 19.37 -21.42
C GLU A 214 -17.24 18.94 -21.73
N GLU A 215 -16.59 19.58 -22.71
CA GLU A 215 -15.18 19.32 -23.02
C GLU A 215 -14.27 19.69 -21.82
N ALA A 216 -14.52 20.81 -21.15
CA ALA A 216 -13.80 21.20 -19.93
C ALA A 216 -14.03 20.19 -18.79
N SER A 217 -15.26 19.69 -18.63
CA SER A 217 -15.61 18.68 -17.62
C SER A 217 -14.90 17.34 -17.88
N LEU A 218 -14.87 16.88 -19.13
CA LEU A 218 -14.17 15.67 -19.55
C LEU A 218 -12.65 15.81 -19.39
N ASP A 219 -12.06 16.99 -19.67
CA ASP A 219 -10.63 17.23 -19.44
C ASP A 219 -10.27 17.26 -17.95
N ALA A 220 -11.15 17.82 -17.11
CA ALA A 220 -11.01 17.75 -15.66
C ALA A 220 -11.07 16.31 -15.13
N LEU A 221 -12.00 15.50 -15.64
CA LEU A 221 -12.12 14.08 -15.28
C LEU A 221 -10.91 13.27 -15.77
N ARG A 222 -10.44 13.52 -17.00
CA ARG A 222 -9.22 12.94 -17.56
C ARG A 222 -8.03 13.18 -16.63
N LYS A 223 -7.83 14.45 -16.22
CA LYS A 223 -6.75 14.83 -15.29
C LYS A 223 -6.90 14.15 -13.94
N LYS A 224 -8.12 14.10 -13.39
CA LYS A 224 -8.43 13.42 -12.13
C LYS A 224 -8.09 11.93 -12.17
N PHE A 225 -8.33 11.27 -13.31
CA PHE A 225 -8.05 9.84 -13.49
C PHE A 225 -6.61 9.57 -13.96
N GLY A 226 -5.80 10.60 -14.19
CA GLY A 226 -4.42 10.46 -14.67
C GLY A 226 -4.32 9.87 -16.09
N MET A 227 -5.37 10.01 -16.90
CA MET A 227 -5.39 9.53 -18.27
C MET A 227 -4.60 10.46 -19.19
N SER A 228 -3.84 9.87 -20.14
CA SER A 228 -3.18 10.64 -21.19
C SER A 228 -4.22 11.24 -22.16
N LYS A 229 -3.88 12.32 -22.84
CA LYS A 229 -4.77 12.92 -23.82
C LYS A 229 -5.13 11.93 -24.94
N SER A 230 -4.15 11.16 -25.43
CA SER A 230 -4.37 10.16 -26.46
C SER A 230 -5.32 9.03 -26.03
N GLN A 231 -5.30 8.63 -24.76
CA GLN A 231 -6.24 7.63 -24.22
C GLN A 231 -7.68 8.19 -24.17
N ALA A 232 -7.84 9.43 -23.71
CA ALA A 232 -9.13 10.06 -23.64
C ALA A 232 -9.74 10.28 -25.05
N ASP A 233 -8.94 10.77 -25.98
CA ASP A 233 -9.37 11.01 -27.37
C ASP A 233 -9.79 9.70 -28.05
N ALA A 234 -9.06 8.61 -27.84
CA ALA A 234 -9.41 7.28 -28.36
C ALA A 234 -10.74 6.76 -27.78
N LEU A 235 -11.01 7.01 -26.48
CA LEU A 235 -12.28 6.62 -25.86
C LEU A 235 -13.45 7.45 -26.39
N ILE A 236 -13.25 8.75 -26.57
CA ILE A 236 -14.28 9.65 -27.15
C ILE A 236 -14.61 9.20 -28.58
N GLU A 237 -13.60 8.90 -29.40
CA GLU A 237 -13.79 8.41 -30.75
C GLU A 237 -14.50 7.06 -30.79
N HIS A 238 -14.14 6.16 -29.88
CA HIS A 238 -14.80 4.86 -29.76
C HIS A 238 -16.29 4.99 -29.44
N VAL A 239 -16.65 5.85 -28.47
CA VAL A 239 -18.04 6.09 -28.09
C VAL A 239 -18.83 6.75 -29.24
N LYS A 240 -18.22 7.70 -29.97
CA LYS A 240 -18.82 8.31 -31.18
C LYS A 240 -19.13 7.25 -32.24
N LYS A 241 -18.20 6.37 -32.52
CA LYS A 241 -18.38 5.30 -33.51
C LYS A 241 -19.51 4.34 -33.12
N LEU A 242 -19.55 3.89 -31.87
CA LEU A 242 -20.63 3.03 -31.37
C LEU A 242 -22.01 3.67 -31.45
N ARG A 243 -22.09 4.98 -31.29
CA ARG A 243 -23.35 5.73 -31.45
C ARG A 243 -23.79 5.76 -32.90
N ASP A 244 -22.88 6.01 -33.84
CA ASP A 244 -23.19 6.13 -35.27
C ASP A 244 -23.60 4.77 -35.88
N GLU A 245 -23.07 3.67 -35.34
CA GLU A 245 -23.47 2.29 -35.71
C GLU A 245 -24.88 1.91 -35.19
N ARG A 246 -25.43 2.63 -34.20
CA ARG A 246 -26.77 2.37 -33.64
C ARG A 246 -27.87 3.21 -34.25
N LYS A 247 -27.55 4.19 -35.11
CA LYS A 247 -28.48 5.00 -35.88
C LYS A 247 -28.76 4.39 -37.23
#